data_71417560541ef5f955aecede8d3a9601
#
_entry.id   71417560541ef5f955aecede8d3a9601
#
_cell.length_a   1.000
_cell.length_b   1.000
_cell.length_c   1.000
_cell.angle_alpha   90.00
_cell.angle_beta   90.00
_cell.angle_gamma   90.00
#
_symmetry.space_group_name_H-M   'P 1'
#
loop_
_entity.id
_entity.type
_entity.pdbx_description
1 polymer ?
#
loop_
_entity_poly.entity_id
_entity_poly.type
_entity_poly.pdbx_seq_one_letter_code
_entity_poly.pdbx_strand_id
1 'polypeptide(L)'
;MNALMLIMHCEKQGYKLPVFCTFDRVAGLNFNKDKQGKRQQVKDNNGEALPQVTILKGEKSFPVFITTFTVVNKETREKIKYDDYRLMSEERRKEYNVYPKLQVYNVFNVAQTNLQEARPELYKKLEAAAGVNRPLNQGDDFFFPAMDKMIKENGWICPIKPVYGDNAYYSISKNEIVIPEKRQFKDGESFYTNLGHEMAHSTGSENHLGRLKPASFGSAEYAREELVAELSAALVAQRFGMTKHLKEDSASYLKNWLDSLKESPEFIKTTLTDVKKASHMINQHIDAMQLK
;
A
#
# COMPACT_ATOMS: atom_id res chain seq x y z
N MET A 1 1.23 -7.03 4.32
CA MET A 1 2.45 -6.97 5.17
C MET A 1 3.63 -6.34 4.43
N ASN A 2 4.12 -6.90 3.32
CA ASN A 2 5.29 -6.34 2.61
C ASN A 2 5.14 -4.85 2.23
N ALA A 3 4.01 -4.45 1.65
CA ALA A 3 3.79 -3.05 1.26
C ALA A 3 3.97 -2.09 2.43
N LEU A 4 3.38 -2.42 3.59
CA LEU A 4 3.50 -1.61 4.80
C LEU A 4 4.95 -1.54 5.28
N MET A 5 5.64 -2.68 5.37
CA MET A 5 7.05 -2.73 5.77
C MET A 5 7.93 -1.89 4.84
N LEU A 6 7.64 -1.89 3.53
CA LEU A 6 8.38 -1.11 2.53
C LEU A 6 8.09 0.38 2.65
N ILE A 7 6.83 0.79 2.95
CA ILE A 7 6.48 2.20 3.22
C ILE A 7 7.24 2.70 4.44
N MET A 8 7.16 2.00 5.56
CA MET A 8 7.89 2.36 6.79
C MET A 8 9.40 2.41 6.57
N HIS A 9 9.93 1.51 5.72
CA HIS A 9 11.34 1.51 5.38
C HIS A 9 11.71 2.74 4.53
N CYS A 10 10.86 3.13 3.57
CA CYS A 10 11.04 4.36 2.80
C CYS A 10 11.10 5.59 3.72
N GLU A 11 10.16 5.74 4.63
CA GLU A 11 10.12 6.85 5.59
C GLU A 11 11.39 6.88 6.44
N LYS A 12 11.74 5.75 7.05
CA LYS A 12 12.92 5.64 7.91
C LYS A 12 14.22 6.00 7.19
N GLN A 13 14.33 5.67 5.90
CA GLN A 13 15.53 5.93 5.09
C GLN A 13 15.47 7.24 4.30
N GLY A 14 14.34 7.95 4.32
CA GLY A 14 14.13 9.17 3.54
C GLY A 14 14.07 8.93 2.03
N TYR A 15 13.68 7.72 1.58
CA TYR A 15 13.56 7.43 0.16
C TYR A 15 12.33 8.11 -0.43
N LYS A 16 12.53 8.91 -1.49
CA LYS A 16 11.46 9.64 -2.17
C LYS A 16 10.56 8.73 -3.03
N LEU A 17 11.14 7.67 -3.61
CA LEU A 17 10.46 6.73 -4.48
C LEU A 17 10.18 5.41 -3.76
N PRO A 18 8.92 4.99 -3.57
CA PRO A 18 8.59 3.71 -2.95
C PRO A 18 8.71 2.54 -3.96
N VAL A 19 9.77 2.55 -4.76
CA VAL A 19 10.02 1.53 -5.79
C VAL A 19 11.15 0.62 -5.34
N PHE A 20 10.82 -0.67 -5.21
CA PHE A 20 11.76 -1.70 -4.78
C PHE A 20 11.89 -2.79 -5.82
N CYS A 21 13.09 -3.34 -5.94
CA CYS A 21 13.39 -4.44 -6.87
C CYS A 21 14.44 -5.39 -6.28
N THR A 22 14.44 -6.62 -6.76
CA THR A 22 15.48 -7.60 -6.42
C THR A 22 16.78 -7.28 -7.16
N PHE A 23 17.89 -7.82 -6.68
CA PHE A 23 19.19 -7.73 -7.36
C PHE A 23 19.12 -8.16 -8.82
N ASP A 24 18.48 -9.30 -9.10
CA ASP A 24 18.35 -9.83 -10.47
C ASP A 24 17.55 -8.89 -11.38
N ARG A 25 16.58 -8.16 -10.81
CA ARG A 25 15.80 -7.19 -11.56
C ARG A 25 16.65 -5.97 -11.92
N VAL A 26 17.47 -5.48 -10.99
CA VAL A 26 18.44 -4.40 -11.24
C VAL A 26 19.43 -4.83 -12.32
N ALA A 27 20.04 -6.01 -12.17
CA ALA A 27 20.97 -6.56 -13.15
C ALA A 27 20.30 -6.77 -14.52
N GLY A 28 19.03 -7.15 -14.52
CA GLY A 28 18.23 -7.35 -15.73
C GLY A 28 18.00 -6.08 -16.56
N LEU A 29 18.09 -4.88 -15.95
CA LEU A 29 17.98 -3.60 -16.66
C LEU A 29 19.16 -3.34 -17.63
N ASN A 30 20.21 -4.12 -17.54
CA ASN A 30 21.39 -4.01 -18.41
C ASN A 30 21.25 -4.80 -19.72
N PHE A 31 20.20 -5.60 -19.87
CA PHE A 31 20.05 -6.49 -21.00
C PHE A 31 18.65 -6.44 -21.60
N ASN A 32 18.58 -6.43 -22.92
CA ASN A 32 17.38 -6.73 -23.68
C ASN A 32 17.44 -8.20 -24.13
N LYS A 33 16.28 -8.81 -24.43
CA LYS A 33 16.22 -10.10 -25.11
C LYS A 33 15.94 -9.86 -26.58
N ASP A 34 16.75 -10.47 -27.44
CA ASP A 34 16.46 -10.50 -28.87
C ASP A 34 15.29 -11.43 -29.19
N LYS A 35 14.91 -11.52 -30.46
CA LYS A 35 13.80 -12.37 -30.95
C LYS A 35 14.00 -13.86 -30.65
N GLN A 36 15.24 -14.29 -30.40
CA GLN A 36 15.61 -15.66 -30.05
C GLN A 36 15.76 -15.85 -28.53
N GLY A 37 15.50 -14.80 -27.71
CA GLY A 37 15.60 -14.85 -26.26
C GLY A 37 17.02 -14.67 -25.70
N LYS A 38 18.03 -14.42 -26.55
CA LYS A 38 19.42 -14.19 -26.15
C LYS A 38 19.57 -12.80 -25.55
N ARG A 39 20.31 -12.70 -24.44
CA ARG A 39 20.58 -11.43 -23.77
C ARG A 39 21.56 -10.59 -24.56
N GLN A 40 21.18 -9.35 -24.85
CA GLN A 40 22.04 -8.34 -25.48
C GLN A 40 22.11 -7.13 -24.58
N GLN A 41 23.28 -6.54 -24.43
CA GLN A 41 23.48 -5.32 -23.65
C GLN A 41 22.62 -4.19 -24.21
N VAL A 42 21.99 -3.42 -23.31
CA VAL A 42 21.19 -2.26 -23.70
C VAL A 42 22.11 -1.20 -24.30
N LYS A 43 21.71 -0.67 -25.46
CA LYS A 43 22.45 0.32 -26.22
C LYS A 43 21.62 1.59 -26.37
N ASP A 44 22.29 2.72 -26.59
CA ASP A 44 21.67 3.98 -26.95
C ASP A 44 21.25 4.02 -28.44
N ASN A 45 20.74 5.15 -28.89
CA ASN A 45 20.30 5.36 -30.26
C ASN A 45 21.50 5.35 -31.30
N ASN A 46 22.70 5.53 -30.79
CA ASN A 46 23.93 5.49 -31.61
C ASN A 46 24.57 4.10 -31.66
N GLY A 47 23.99 3.13 -30.95
CA GLY A 47 24.50 1.77 -30.86
C GLY A 47 25.59 1.57 -29.80
N GLU A 48 25.90 2.58 -28.98
CA GLU A 48 26.81 2.48 -27.86
C GLU A 48 26.18 1.83 -26.63
N ALA A 49 26.98 1.06 -25.89
CA ALA A 49 26.49 0.42 -24.67
C ALA A 49 26.18 1.46 -23.58
N LEU A 50 24.99 1.43 -23.04
CA LEU A 50 24.62 2.29 -21.92
C LEU A 50 25.39 1.91 -20.64
N PRO A 51 25.64 2.86 -19.72
CA PRO A 51 26.23 2.58 -18.41
C PRO A 51 25.46 1.47 -17.67
N GLN A 52 26.18 0.61 -16.96
CA GLN A 52 25.52 -0.45 -16.21
C GLN A 52 24.74 0.08 -15.00
N VAL A 53 23.52 -0.40 -14.83
CA VAL A 53 22.74 -0.18 -13.62
C VAL A 53 23.21 -1.17 -12.56
N THR A 54 23.62 -0.64 -11.42
CA THR A 54 24.17 -1.42 -10.30
C THR A 54 23.60 -0.91 -8.97
N ILE A 55 23.65 -1.77 -7.96
CA ILE A 55 23.43 -1.35 -6.59
C ILE A 55 24.69 -0.64 -6.10
N LEU A 56 24.51 0.47 -5.39
CA LEU A 56 25.63 1.25 -4.85
C LEU A 56 26.40 0.45 -3.79
N LYS A 57 27.71 0.67 -3.74
CA LYS A 57 28.58 -0.07 -2.81
C LYS A 57 28.22 0.24 -1.35
N GLY A 58 28.04 -0.80 -0.55
CA GLY A 58 27.72 -0.68 0.87
C GLY A 58 26.22 -0.68 1.18
N GLU A 59 25.36 -0.61 0.18
CA GLU A 59 23.91 -0.64 0.36
C GLU A 59 23.42 -2.01 0.86
N LYS A 60 22.43 -1.98 1.77
CA LYS A 60 21.85 -3.17 2.38
C LYS A 60 20.44 -3.41 1.86
N SER A 61 20.16 -4.66 1.49
CA SER A 61 18.83 -5.08 1.07
C SER A 61 17.83 -5.09 2.22
N PHE A 62 16.55 -4.96 1.87
CA PHE A 62 15.44 -5.14 2.78
C PHE A 62 14.70 -6.45 2.48
N PRO A 63 14.42 -7.32 3.49
CA PRO A 63 13.74 -8.58 3.25
C PRO A 63 12.24 -8.38 3.05
N VAL A 64 11.68 -9.05 2.06
CA VAL A 64 10.23 -9.18 1.84
C VAL A 64 9.83 -10.64 1.83
N PHE A 65 8.62 -10.94 2.27
CA PHE A 65 8.13 -12.30 2.48
C PHE A 65 7.04 -12.63 1.46
N ILE A 66 7.19 -13.75 0.78
CA ILE A 66 6.19 -14.26 -0.17
C ILE A 66 5.85 -15.69 0.22
N THR A 67 4.55 -15.97 0.37
CA THR A 67 4.09 -17.35 0.52
C THR A 67 3.78 -17.90 -0.87
N THR A 68 4.52 -18.90 -1.28
CA THR A 68 4.20 -19.71 -2.47
C THR A 68 3.48 -20.99 -2.06
N PHE A 69 2.73 -21.55 -2.99
CA PHE A 69 1.94 -22.76 -2.72
C PHE A 69 2.29 -23.84 -3.75
N THR A 70 2.58 -25.03 -3.25
CA THR A 70 2.69 -26.23 -4.07
C THR A 70 1.38 -27.00 -3.93
N VAL A 71 0.68 -27.23 -5.03
CA VAL A 71 -0.59 -27.95 -5.07
C VAL A 71 -0.34 -29.32 -5.72
N VAL A 72 -0.72 -30.38 -5.04
CA VAL A 72 -0.44 -31.77 -5.46
C VAL A 72 -1.73 -32.58 -5.37
N ASN A 73 -2.11 -33.25 -6.44
CA ASN A 73 -3.22 -34.19 -6.42
C ASN A 73 -2.90 -35.34 -5.45
N LYS A 74 -3.85 -35.74 -4.64
CA LYS A 74 -3.67 -36.76 -3.60
C LYS A 74 -3.37 -38.16 -4.16
N GLU A 75 -4.00 -38.50 -5.28
CA GLU A 75 -3.91 -39.80 -5.93
C GLU A 75 -2.79 -39.86 -6.97
N THR A 76 -2.84 -38.94 -7.97
CA THR A 76 -1.90 -38.97 -9.10
C THR A 76 -0.53 -38.38 -8.78
N ARG A 77 -0.41 -37.65 -7.65
CA ARG A 77 0.80 -36.90 -7.27
C ARG A 77 1.21 -35.82 -8.28
N GLU A 78 0.39 -35.52 -9.23
CA GLU A 78 0.60 -34.47 -10.21
C GLU A 78 0.56 -33.07 -9.55
N LYS A 79 1.45 -32.17 -9.96
CA LYS A 79 1.50 -30.79 -9.48
C LYS A 79 0.78 -29.88 -10.45
N ILE A 80 -0.06 -29.00 -9.91
CA ILE A 80 -0.73 -27.96 -10.66
C ILE A 80 -0.36 -26.57 -10.14
N LYS A 81 -0.62 -25.54 -10.93
CA LYS A 81 -0.45 -24.15 -10.51
C LYS A 81 -1.50 -23.80 -9.45
N TYR A 82 -1.09 -22.98 -8.49
CA TYR A 82 -2.01 -22.53 -7.44
C TYR A 82 -3.18 -21.70 -7.98
N ASP A 83 -2.95 -20.93 -9.06
CA ASP A 83 -4.00 -20.15 -9.69
C ASP A 83 -5.07 -21.05 -10.31
N ASP A 84 -4.67 -22.14 -10.95
CA ASP A 84 -5.61 -23.13 -11.52
C ASP A 84 -6.43 -23.79 -10.40
N TYR A 85 -5.78 -24.16 -9.28
CA TYR A 85 -6.46 -24.69 -8.10
C TYR A 85 -7.50 -23.71 -7.53
N ARG A 86 -7.19 -22.40 -7.51
CA ARG A 86 -8.12 -21.37 -6.98
C ARG A 86 -9.39 -21.24 -7.83
N LEU A 87 -9.33 -21.56 -9.10
CA LEU A 87 -10.47 -21.51 -10.02
C LEU A 87 -11.32 -22.76 -10.00
N MET A 88 -10.90 -23.83 -9.31
CA MET A 88 -11.67 -25.08 -9.19
C MET A 88 -12.87 -24.95 -8.24
N SER A 89 -13.88 -25.80 -8.44
CA SER A 89 -14.97 -25.96 -7.48
C SER A 89 -14.47 -26.53 -6.14
N GLU A 90 -15.25 -26.34 -5.08
CA GLU A 90 -14.87 -26.83 -3.73
C GLU A 90 -14.71 -28.37 -3.72
N GLU A 91 -15.54 -29.09 -4.47
CA GLU A 91 -15.46 -30.54 -4.57
C GLU A 91 -14.12 -30.97 -5.17
N ARG A 92 -13.72 -30.37 -6.29
CA ARG A 92 -12.43 -30.67 -6.94
C ARG A 92 -11.24 -30.27 -6.09
N ARG A 93 -11.32 -29.18 -5.32
CA ARG A 93 -10.23 -28.80 -4.40
C ARG A 93 -9.93 -29.86 -3.35
N LYS A 94 -10.92 -30.67 -2.94
CA LYS A 94 -10.73 -31.74 -1.95
C LYS A 94 -9.81 -32.85 -2.45
N GLU A 95 -9.60 -32.97 -3.75
CA GLU A 95 -8.68 -33.94 -4.36
C GLU A 95 -7.20 -33.54 -4.23
N TYR A 96 -6.92 -32.34 -3.77
CA TYR A 96 -5.58 -31.77 -3.74
C TYR A 96 -5.12 -31.46 -2.31
N ASN A 97 -3.81 -31.63 -2.09
CA ASN A 97 -3.11 -31.08 -0.94
C ASN A 97 -2.41 -29.77 -1.33
N VAL A 98 -2.48 -28.77 -0.46
CA VAL A 98 -1.84 -27.48 -0.66
C VAL A 98 -0.76 -27.28 0.41
N TYR A 99 0.48 -27.14 -0.02
CA TYR A 99 1.64 -26.95 0.84
C TYR A 99 2.12 -25.51 0.72
N PRO A 100 1.89 -24.67 1.74
CA PRO A 100 2.43 -23.31 1.77
C PRO A 100 3.95 -23.36 2.04
N LYS A 101 4.69 -22.52 1.33
CA LYS A 101 6.12 -22.30 1.56
C LYS A 101 6.41 -20.82 1.68
N LEU A 102 6.87 -20.38 2.83
CA LEU A 102 7.35 -19.02 3.01
C LEU A 102 8.73 -18.87 2.37
N GLN A 103 8.85 -17.86 1.51
CA GLN A 103 10.11 -17.48 0.88
C GLN A 103 10.47 -16.05 1.25
N VAL A 104 11.75 -15.80 1.42
CA VAL A 104 12.29 -14.46 1.68
C VAL A 104 13.01 -13.99 0.42
N TYR A 105 12.66 -12.79 -0.04
CA TYR A 105 13.36 -12.11 -1.13
C TYR A 105 14.00 -10.85 -0.58
N ASN A 106 15.22 -10.59 -1.00
CA ASN A 106 15.91 -9.35 -0.68
C ASN A 106 15.66 -8.33 -1.79
N VAL A 107 15.16 -7.16 -1.40
CA VAL A 107 14.89 -6.05 -2.32
C VAL A 107 15.72 -4.83 -1.94
N PHE A 108 15.97 -4.00 -2.93
CA PHE A 108 16.64 -2.71 -2.81
C PHE A 108 15.70 -1.63 -3.32
N ASN A 109 15.69 -0.47 -2.68
CA ASN A 109 15.03 0.70 -3.23
C ASN A 109 15.82 1.23 -4.43
N VAL A 110 15.14 1.84 -5.39
CA VAL A 110 15.80 2.45 -6.55
C VAL A 110 16.80 3.55 -6.16
N ALA A 111 16.61 4.21 -5.02
CA ALA A 111 17.57 5.17 -4.48
C ALA A 111 18.91 4.54 -4.04
N GLN A 112 18.92 3.22 -3.84
CA GLN A 112 20.13 2.45 -3.53
C GLN A 112 20.89 1.98 -4.80
N THR A 113 20.54 2.54 -5.95
CA THR A 113 21.12 2.20 -7.25
C THR A 113 21.59 3.46 -7.98
N ASN A 114 22.44 3.31 -8.96
CA ASN A 114 22.79 4.40 -9.89
C ASN A 114 21.77 4.55 -11.04
N LEU A 115 20.52 4.11 -10.86
CA LEU A 115 19.49 4.11 -11.90
C LEU A 115 19.22 5.50 -12.47
N GLN A 116 19.21 6.53 -11.61
CA GLN A 116 18.96 7.91 -12.02
C GLN A 116 19.99 8.39 -13.05
N GLU A 117 21.26 8.03 -12.87
CA GLU A 117 22.35 8.41 -13.76
C GLU A 117 22.41 7.51 -15.00
N ALA A 118 22.28 6.20 -14.80
CA ALA A 118 22.42 5.22 -15.86
C ALA A 118 21.21 5.13 -16.79
N ARG A 119 20.01 5.48 -16.32
CA ARG A 119 18.72 5.42 -17.05
C ARG A 119 17.79 6.57 -16.64
N PRO A 120 18.16 7.83 -16.92
CA PRO A 120 17.41 9.00 -16.48
C PRO A 120 15.94 9.00 -16.96
N GLU A 121 15.67 8.55 -18.18
CA GLU A 121 14.30 8.49 -18.71
C GLU A 121 13.43 7.44 -18.02
N LEU A 122 14.02 6.31 -17.63
CA LEU A 122 13.32 5.30 -16.84
C LEU A 122 13.06 5.83 -15.43
N TYR A 123 14.04 6.49 -14.83
CA TYR A 123 13.88 7.07 -13.50
C TYR A 123 12.78 8.13 -13.46
N LYS A 124 12.73 9.05 -14.43
CA LYS A 124 11.65 10.04 -14.59
C LYS A 124 10.27 9.37 -14.73
N LYS A 125 10.17 8.27 -15.48
CA LYS A 125 8.92 7.50 -15.59
C LYS A 125 8.48 6.91 -14.24
N LEU A 126 9.43 6.43 -13.45
CA LEU A 126 9.14 5.93 -12.09
C LEU A 126 8.70 7.05 -11.16
N GLU A 127 9.34 8.23 -11.23
CA GLU A 127 8.93 9.43 -10.48
C GLU A 127 7.52 9.87 -10.84
N ALA A 128 7.21 9.93 -12.14
CA ALA A 128 5.87 10.28 -12.62
C ALA A 128 4.82 9.26 -12.18
N ALA A 129 5.12 7.96 -12.25
CA ALA A 129 4.22 6.89 -11.83
C ALA A 129 4.00 6.87 -10.31
N ALA A 130 5.02 7.23 -9.53
CA ALA A 130 4.93 7.33 -8.07
C ALA A 130 4.31 8.66 -7.60
N GLY A 131 4.01 9.59 -8.51
CA GLY A 131 3.43 10.89 -8.18
C GLY A 131 4.41 11.88 -7.50
N VAL A 132 5.70 11.57 -7.43
CA VAL A 132 6.72 12.35 -6.68
C VAL A 132 6.92 13.76 -7.25
N ASN A 133 6.70 13.96 -8.53
CA ASN A 133 6.84 15.25 -9.21
C ASN A 133 5.48 15.89 -9.53
N ARG A 134 4.40 15.47 -8.88
CA ARG A 134 3.19 16.30 -8.89
C ARG A 134 3.54 17.59 -8.17
N PRO A 135 3.29 18.77 -8.77
CA PRO A 135 3.45 20.01 -8.01
C PRO A 135 2.60 19.86 -6.75
N LEU A 136 3.24 19.91 -5.60
CA LEU A 136 2.56 20.06 -4.32
C LEU A 136 1.92 21.44 -4.38
N ASN A 137 0.69 21.49 -4.88
CA ASN A 137 -0.11 22.69 -4.77
C ASN A 137 -0.36 22.86 -3.28
N GLN A 138 0.32 23.82 -2.71
CA GLN A 138 0.18 24.18 -1.30
C GLN A 138 -1.23 24.74 -1.06
N GLY A 139 -1.89 24.28 -0.01
CA GLY A 139 -3.17 24.80 0.41
C GLY A 139 -4.37 24.33 -0.42
N ASP A 140 -5.31 25.24 -0.67
CA ASP A 140 -6.57 24.96 -1.38
C ASP A 140 -6.39 24.50 -2.84
N ASP A 141 -5.19 24.60 -3.38
CA ASP A 141 -4.89 24.27 -4.79
C ASP A 141 -4.66 22.79 -5.05
N PHE A 142 -4.57 21.95 -4.03
CA PHE A 142 -4.47 20.50 -4.22
C PHE A 142 -5.85 19.89 -4.38
N PHE A 143 -6.11 19.31 -5.55
CA PHE A 143 -7.37 18.66 -5.86
C PHE A 143 -7.19 17.15 -6.06
N PHE A 144 -8.08 16.39 -5.43
CA PHE A 144 -8.24 14.97 -5.74
C PHE A 144 -9.67 14.77 -6.25
N PRO A 145 -9.91 14.92 -7.56
CA PRO A 145 -11.24 15.03 -8.15
C PRO A 145 -12.19 13.89 -7.77
N ALA A 146 -11.71 12.67 -7.67
CA ALA A 146 -12.53 11.52 -7.28
C ALA A 146 -13.06 11.62 -5.85
N MET A 147 -12.24 12.06 -4.90
CA MET A 147 -12.67 12.27 -3.52
C MET A 147 -13.56 13.51 -3.37
N ASP A 148 -13.24 14.60 -4.08
CA ASP A 148 -14.09 15.81 -4.08
C ASP A 148 -15.47 15.50 -4.63
N LYS A 149 -15.56 14.72 -5.71
CA LYS A 149 -16.82 14.24 -6.28
C LYS A 149 -17.56 13.33 -5.30
N MET A 150 -16.84 12.42 -4.62
CA MET A 150 -17.41 11.53 -3.61
C MET A 150 -18.06 12.30 -2.45
N ILE A 151 -17.41 13.36 -1.97
CA ILE A 151 -17.97 14.24 -0.95
C ILE A 151 -19.22 14.93 -1.47
N LYS A 152 -19.15 15.55 -2.66
CA LYS A 152 -20.25 16.33 -3.25
C LYS A 152 -21.48 15.49 -3.56
N GLU A 153 -21.29 14.27 -4.06
CA GLU A 153 -22.37 13.37 -4.51
C GLU A 153 -22.81 12.38 -3.42
N ASN A 154 -22.27 12.46 -2.19
CA ASN A 154 -22.47 11.46 -1.14
C ASN A 154 -22.15 10.03 -1.65
N GLY A 155 -21.09 9.89 -2.42
CA GLY A 155 -20.69 8.64 -3.08
C GLY A 155 -19.94 7.65 -2.17
N TRP A 156 -19.82 7.96 -0.88
CA TRP A 156 -19.23 7.06 0.12
C TRP A 156 -20.33 6.27 0.85
N ILE A 157 -19.94 5.29 1.64
CA ILE A 157 -20.86 4.42 2.41
C ILE A 157 -21.62 5.13 3.54
N CYS A 158 -21.21 6.34 3.88
CA CYS A 158 -21.89 7.22 4.83
C CYS A 158 -21.64 8.67 4.42
N PRO A 159 -22.48 9.63 4.89
CA PRO A 159 -22.25 11.04 4.59
C PRO A 159 -20.90 11.54 5.08
N ILE A 160 -20.22 12.34 4.24
CA ILE A 160 -19.01 13.08 4.59
C ILE A 160 -19.38 14.55 4.73
N LYS A 161 -19.14 15.14 5.89
CA LYS A 161 -19.53 16.51 6.24
C LYS A 161 -18.30 17.37 6.53
N PRO A 162 -17.78 18.11 5.54
CA PRO A 162 -16.82 19.17 5.84
C PRO A 162 -17.49 20.29 6.62
N VAL A 163 -16.95 20.63 7.78
CA VAL A 163 -17.48 21.68 8.66
C VAL A 163 -16.33 22.52 9.21
N TYR A 164 -16.59 23.78 9.52
CA TYR A 164 -15.62 24.60 10.25
C TYR A 164 -15.43 24.03 11.66
N GLY A 165 -14.21 23.63 12.02
CA GLY A 165 -13.88 22.99 13.30
C GLY A 165 -12.47 22.40 13.31
N ASP A 166 -12.07 21.84 14.45
CA ASP A 166 -10.69 21.37 14.67
C ASP A 166 -10.56 19.85 14.67
N ASN A 167 -11.68 19.10 14.64
CA ASN A 167 -11.65 17.67 14.81
C ASN A 167 -12.22 16.93 13.57
N ALA A 168 -11.48 15.93 13.11
CA ALA A 168 -11.97 14.93 12.18
C ALA A 168 -12.37 13.67 12.99
N TYR A 169 -13.51 13.08 12.68
CA TYR A 169 -13.96 11.84 13.32
C TYR A 169 -15.05 11.14 12.51
N TYR A 170 -15.10 9.82 12.62
CA TYR A 170 -16.27 9.02 12.23
C TYR A 170 -17.18 8.81 13.43
N SER A 171 -18.44 9.21 13.30
CA SER A 171 -19.48 8.99 14.33
C SER A 171 -20.20 7.66 14.11
N ILE A 172 -19.97 6.67 14.96
CA ILE A 172 -20.64 5.36 14.89
C ILE A 172 -22.15 5.54 15.05
N SER A 173 -22.58 6.36 16.02
CA SER A 173 -24.01 6.54 16.35
C SER A 173 -24.80 7.24 15.25
N LYS A 174 -24.19 8.18 14.54
CA LYS A 174 -24.81 8.92 13.43
C LYS A 174 -24.49 8.33 12.06
N ASN A 175 -23.55 7.40 11.99
CA ASN A 175 -23.00 6.84 10.76
C ASN A 175 -22.61 7.94 9.76
N GLU A 176 -21.78 8.87 10.19
CA GLU A 176 -21.30 9.98 9.38
C GLU A 176 -19.83 10.31 9.67
N ILE A 177 -19.14 10.84 8.67
CA ILE A 177 -17.80 11.39 8.84
C ILE A 177 -17.93 12.91 8.96
N VAL A 178 -17.33 13.48 9.99
CA VAL A 178 -17.14 14.92 10.16
C VAL A 178 -15.67 15.23 10.00
N ILE A 179 -15.34 16.23 9.18
CA ILE A 179 -13.95 16.63 8.92
C ILE A 179 -13.90 18.15 8.82
N PRO A 180 -12.81 18.81 9.31
CA PRO A 180 -12.61 20.23 9.07
C PRO A 180 -12.63 20.58 7.59
N GLU A 181 -13.11 21.79 7.25
CA GLU A 181 -13.08 22.26 5.86
C GLU A 181 -11.64 22.24 5.31
N LYS A 182 -11.49 21.89 4.04
CA LYS A 182 -10.18 21.73 3.37
C LYS A 182 -9.24 22.93 3.59
N ARG A 183 -9.79 24.15 3.57
CA ARG A 183 -9.03 25.39 3.82
C ARG A 183 -8.40 25.51 5.22
N GLN A 184 -8.84 24.70 6.19
CA GLN A 184 -8.30 24.68 7.55
C GLN A 184 -7.07 23.78 7.69
N PHE A 185 -6.79 22.96 6.67
CA PHE A 185 -5.61 22.11 6.65
C PHE A 185 -4.39 22.87 6.12
N LYS A 186 -3.21 22.49 6.61
CA LYS A 186 -1.94 23.06 6.19
C LYS A 186 -1.69 22.87 4.68
N ASP A 187 -2.19 21.76 4.14
CA ASP A 187 -2.10 21.40 2.73
C ASP A 187 -3.25 20.45 2.34
N GLY A 188 -3.55 20.36 1.06
CA GLY A 188 -4.64 19.52 0.56
C GLY A 188 -4.39 18.03 0.75
N GLU A 189 -3.14 17.57 0.73
CA GLU A 189 -2.82 16.15 0.99
C GLU A 189 -3.21 15.76 2.42
N SER A 190 -2.96 16.63 3.38
CA SER A 190 -3.37 16.44 4.78
C SER A 190 -4.88 16.31 4.92
N PHE A 191 -5.67 17.08 4.16
CA PHE A 191 -7.13 16.93 4.13
C PHE A 191 -7.54 15.52 3.67
N TYR A 192 -7.05 15.08 2.51
CA TYR A 192 -7.46 13.79 1.94
C TYR A 192 -6.92 12.59 2.73
N THR A 193 -5.74 12.69 3.32
CA THR A 193 -5.19 11.60 4.15
C THR A 193 -5.91 11.47 5.48
N ASN A 194 -6.35 12.59 6.11
CA ASN A 194 -7.23 12.54 7.28
C ASN A 194 -8.61 12.01 6.90
N LEU A 195 -9.18 12.45 5.76
CA LEU A 195 -10.44 11.89 5.26
C LEU A 195 -10.31 10.37 5.06
N GLY A 196 -9.23 9.90 4.45
CA GLY A 196 -8.97 8.46 4.27
C GLY A 196 -8.90 7.68 5.59
N HIS A 197 -8.41 8.31 6.66
CA HIS A 197 -8.40 7.73 8.01
C HIS A 197 -9.83 7.55 8.55
N GLU A 198 -10.68 8.58 8.47
CA GLU A 198 -12.08 8.50 8.91
C GLU A 198 -12.91 7.55 8.02
N MET A 199 -12.62 7.54 6.71
CA MET A 199 -13.21 6.55 5.81
C MET A 199 -12.84 5.12 6.23
N ALA A 200 -11.60 4.89 6.64
CA ALA A 200 -11.19 3.56 7.11
C ALA A 200 -11.97 3.15 8.37
N HIS A 201 -12.17 4.03 9.34
CA HIS A 201 -13.06 3.77 10.49
C HIS A 201 -14.46 3.40 10.03
N SER A 202 -15.07 4.18 9.14
CA SER A 202 -16.44 3.95 8.68
C SER A 202 -16.63 2.59 8.00
N THR A 203 -15.58 2.05 7.34
CA THR A 203 -15.63 0.67 6.79
C THR A 203 -15.84 -0.40 7.86
N GLY A 204 -15.51 -0.09 9.11
CA GLY A 204 -15.64 -1.00 10.23
C GLY A 204 -17.05 -1.10 10.82
N SER A 205 -18.00 -0.29 10.34
CA SER A 205 -19.38 -0.32 10.81
C SER A 205 -20.02 -1.70 10.66
N GLU A 206 -21.08 -1.96 11.43
CA GLU A 206 -21.78 -3.24 11.48
C GLU A 206 -22.31 -3.66 10.09
N ASN A 207 -22.79 -2.69 9.31
CA ASN A 207 -23.35 -2.93 7.99
C ASN A 207 -22.28 -3.21 6.90
N HIS A 208 -21.00 -3.11 7.23
CA HIS A 208 -19.90 -3.31 6.28
C HIS A 208 -18.93 -4.41 6.74
N LEU A 209 -17.80 -4.06 7.33
CA LEU A 209 -16.81 -5.06 7.76
C LEU A 209 -17.03 -5.57 9.19
N GLY A 210 -17.95 -4.96 9.96
CA GLY A 210 -18.40 -5.43 11.27
C GLY A 210 -17.29 -5.53 12.33
N ARG A 211 -16.20 -4.74 12.22
CA ARG A 211 -15.08 -4.84 13.14
C ARG A 211 -15.13 -3.83 14.28
N LEU A 212 -15.87 -2.70 14.10
CA LEU A 212 -15.99 -1.69 15.15
C LEU A 212 -16.80 -2.22 16.32
N LYS A 213 -16.21 -2.09 17.51
CA LYS A 213 -16.87 -2.36 18.78
C LYS A 213 -16.74 -1.14 19.67
N PRO A 214 -17.69 -0.87 20.55
CA PRO A 214 -17.51 0.15 21.58
C PRO A 214 -16.24 -0.14 22.37
N ALA A 215 -15.32 0.79 22.35
CA ALA A 215 -14.03 0.66 23.02
C ALA A 215 -13.70 1.96 23.76
N SER A 216 -13.18 1.84 24.97
CA SER A 216 -12.72 2.99 25.73
C SER A 216 -11.43 3.53 25.13
N PHE A 217 -11.29 4.85 25.16
CA PHE A 217 -10.05 5.51 24.73
C PHE A 217 -8.83 4.89 25.45
N GLY A 218 -7.81 4.52 24.66
CA GLY A 218 -6.60 3.88 25.18
C GLY A 218 -6.69 2.38 25.45
N SER A 219 -7.84 1.73 25.20
CA SER A 219 -7.93 0.26 25.27
C SER A 219 -7.18 -0.41 24.12
N ALA A 220 -6.91 -1.71 24.24
CA ALA A 220 -6.25 -2.50 23.18
C ALA A 220 -7.11 -2.55 21.90
N GLU A 221 -8.43 -2.64 22.05
CA GLU A 221 -9.39 -2.62 20.94
C GLU A 221 -9.38 -1.27 20.22
N TYR A 222 -9.35 -0.17 20.98
CA TYR A 222 -9.24 1.18 20.43
C TYR A 222 -7.92 1.33 19.66
N ALA A 223 -6.79 0.97 20.28
CA ALA A 223 -5.48 1.05 19.66
C ALA A 223 -5.38 0.20 18.37
N ARG A 224 -6.05 -0.97 18.37
CA ARG A 224 -6.13 -1.83 17.17
C ARG A 224 -6.88 -1.16 16.04
N GLU A 225 -8.01 -0.53 16.33
CA GLU A 225 -8.84 0.14 15.32
C GLU A 225 -8.12 1.37 14.75
N GLU A 226 -7.47 2.18 15.59
CA GLU A 226 -6.61 3.29 15.15
C GLU A 226 -5.52 2.81 14.20
N LEU A 227 -4.90 1.68 14.52
CA LEU A 227 -3.89 1.09 13.67
C LEU A 227 -4.46 0.64 12.31
N VAL A 228 -5.65 0.03 12.29
CA VAL A 228 -6.33 -0.34 11.03
C VAL A 228 -6.61 0.91 10.21
N ALA A 229 -7.12 1.97 10.82
CA ALA A 229 -7.45 3.22 10.13
C ALA A 229 -6.19 3.89 9.57
N GLU A 230 -5.15 4.02 10.38
CA GLU A 230 -3.90 4.67 10.01
C GLU A 230 -3.20 3.95 8.85
N LEU A 231 -3.07 2.62 8.95
CA LEU A 231 -2.43 1.82 7.92
C LEU A 231 -3.25 1.75 6.62
N SER A 232 -4.57 1.73 6.72
CA SER A 232 -5.45 1.77 5.54
C SER A 232 -5.32 3.10 4.81
N ALA A 233 -5.34 4.22 5.54
CA ALA A 233 -5.16 5.55 4.98
C ALA A 233 -3.78 5.70 4.32
N ALA A 234 -2.72 5.17 4.94
CA ALA A 234 -1.37 5.18 4.36
C ALA A 234 -1.29 4.40 3.05
N LEU A 235 -1.92 3.22 2.96
CA LEU A 235 -1.97 2.44 1.72
C LEU A 235 -2.75 3.14 0.61
N VAL A 236 -3.86 3.80 0.95
CA VAL A 236 -4.65 4.60 0.00
C VAL A 236 -3.84 5.81 -0.46
N ALA A 237 -3.26 6.58 0.46
CA ALA A 237 -2.43 7.74 0.14
C ALA A 237 -1.28 7.36 -0.80
N GLN A 238 -0.56 6.29 -0.50
CA GLN A 238 0.53 5.81 -1.35
C GLN A 238 0.07 5.48 -2.77
N ARG A 239 -1.09 4.80 -2.91
CA ARG A 239 -1.62 4.44 -4.23
C ARG A 239 -1.83 5.66 -5.12
N PHE A 240 -2.25 6.77 -4.53
CA PHE A 240 -2.56 8.00 -5.26
C PHE A 240 -1.41 9.03 -5.21
N GLY A 241 -0.23 8.62 -4.74
CA GLY A 241 0.97 9.46 -4.71
C GLY A 241 0.89 10.60 -3.68
N MET A 242 0.05 10.45 -2.65
CA MET A 242 -0.02 11.38 -1.54
C MET A 242 0.92 10.94 -0.42
N THR A 243 1.57 11.91 0.21
CA THR A 243 2.41 11.66 1.38
C THR A 243 1.55 11.68 2.63
N LYS A 244 1.49 10.57 3.36
CA LYS A 244 0.90 10.54 4.70
C LYS A 244 2.01 10.37 5.72
N HIS A 245 2.22 11.39 6.53
CA HIS A 245 3.04 11.27 7.71
C HIS A 245 2.24 10.54 8.79
N LEU A 246 2.78 9.44 9.30
CA LEU A 246 2.22 8.76 10.46
C LEU A 246 2.29 9.74 11.64
N LYS A 247 1.17 9.94 12.34
CA LYS A 247 1.15 10.81 13.52
C LYS A 247 2.18 10.31 14.54
N GLU A 248 2.88 11.22 15.22
CA GLU A 248 3.87 10.86 16.26
C GLU A 248 3.25 9.98 17.36
N ASP A 249 1.98 10.23 17.70
CA ASP A 249 1.21 9.36 18.60
C ASP A 249 1.04 7.95 18.05
N SER A 250 0.88 7.79 16.73
CA SER A 250 0.85 6.48 16.08
C SER A 250 2.18 5.74 16.19
N ALA A 251 3.31 6.43 16.29
CA ALA A 251 4.61 5.80 16.52
C ALA A 251 4.74 5.20 17.93
N SER A 252 4.14 5.81 18.95
CA SER A 252 4.06 5.23 20.30
C SER A 252 3.12 4.04 20.36
N TYR A 253 1.98 4.09 19.65
CA TYR A 253 1.07 2.95 19.47
C TYR A 253 1.74 1.82 18.69
N LEU A 254 2.51 2.13 17.64
CA LEU A 254 3.30 1.15 16.89
C LEU A 254 4.34 0.45 17.77
N LYS A 255 4.95 1.14 18.70
CA LYS A 255 5.91 0.55 19.65
C LYS A 255 5.22 -0.43 20.62
N ASN A 256 4.12 -0.02 21.26
CA ASN A 256 3.31 -0.86 22.12
C ASN A 256 2.73 -2.05 21.35
N TRP A 257 2.38 -1.83 20.09
CA TRP A 257 1.88 -2.83 19.18
C TRP A 257 2.98 -3.83 18.75
N LEU A 258 4.20 -3.37 18.46
CA LEU A 258 5.35 -4.25 18.21
C LEU A 258 5.65 -5.15 19.41
N ASP A 259 5.43 -4.67 20.63
CA ASP A 259 5.58 -5.47 21.83
C ASP A 259 4.43 -6.48 21.97
N SER A 260 3.19 -6.10 21.70
CA SER A 260 2.04 -7.04 21.60
C SER A 260 2.18 -8.04 20.45
N LEU A 261 2.90 -7.71 19.37
CA LEU A 261 3.21 -8.59 18.25
C LEU A 261 4.08 -9.78 18.62
N LYS A 262 5.01 -9.59 19.55
CA LYS A 262 5.86 -10.68 20.06
C LYS A 262 5.02 -11.71 20.82
N GLU A 263 3.87 -11.30 21.34
CA GLU A 263 2.99 -12.11 22.17
C GLU A 263 1.86 -12.81 21.39
N SER A 264 1.43 -12.25 20.25
CA SER A 264 0.34 -12.85 19.46
C SER A 264 0.46 -12.62 17.95
N PRO A 265 1.10 -13.54 17.21
CA PRO A 265 1.17 -13.48 15.74
C PRO A 265 -0.20 -13.44 15.05
N GLU A 266 -1.25 -14.01 15.65
CA GLU A 266 -2.60 -14.04 15.10
C GLU A 266 -3.24 -12.65 15.11
N PHE A 267 -2.93 -11.82 16.10
CA PHE A 267 -3.37 -10.42 16.16
C PHE A 267 -2.87 -9.61 14.96
N ILE A 268 -1.62 -9.81 14.54
CA ILE A 268 -1.07 -9.18 13.34
C ILE A 268 -1.86 -9.58 12.11
N LYS A 269 -2.07 -10.87 11.93
CA LYS A 269 -2.73 -11.43 10.75
C LYS A 269 -4.15 -10.88 10.62
N THR A 270 -4.90 -10.82 11.72
CA THR A 270 -6.25 -10.26 11.73
C THR A 270 -6.24 -8.77 11.43
N THR A 271 -5.38 -7.98 12.10
CA THR A 271 -5.25 -6.54 11.85
C THR A 271 -4.88 -6.23 10.40
N LEU A 272 -3.87 -6.90 9.85
CA LEU A 272 -3.48 -6.71 8.44
C LEU A 272 -4.55 -7.18 7.44
N THR A 273 -5.36 -8.17 7.81
CA THR A 273 -6.51 -8.58 7.01
C THR A 273 -7.54 -7.48 6.96
N ASP A 274 -7.82 -6.82 8.09
CA ASP A 274 -8.77 -5.71 8.16
C ASP A 274 -8.24 -4.47 7.44
N VAL A 275 -6.96 -4.14 7.56
CA VAL A 275 -6.29 -3.09 6.77
C VAL A 275 -6.48 -3.33 5.27
N LYS A 276 -6.24 -4.57 4.81
CA LYS A 276 -6.41 -4.93 3.40
C LYS A 276 -7.85 -4.75 2.94
N LYS A 277 -8.83 -5.18 3.74
CA LYS A 277 -10.25 -5.06 3.41
C LYS A 277 -10.69 -3.58 3.37
N ALA A 278 -10.31 -2.80 4.39
CA ALA A 278 -10.66 -1.39 4.48
C ALA A 278 -10.06 -0.58 3.33
N SER A 279 -8.75 -0.70 3.10
CA SER A 279 -8.09 0.01 1.99
C SER A 279 -8.61 -0.42 0.61
N HIS A 280 -8.97 -1.69 0.44
CA HIS A 280 -9.58 -2.17 -0.81
C HIS A 280 -10.95 -1.52 -1.05
N MET A 281 -11.81 -1.47 -0.03
CA MET A 281 -13.14 -0.84 -0.12
C MET A 281 -13.01 0.64 -0.48
N ILE A 282 -12.11 1.39 0.17
CA ILE A 282 -11.86 2.79 -0.15
C ILE A 282 -11.42 2.95 -1.60
N ASN A 283 -10.44 2.17 -2.02
CA ASN A 283 -9.91 2.21 -3.38
C ASN A 283 -10.98 1.91 -4.44
N GLN A 284 -11.86 0.93 -4.20
CA GLN A 284 -12.96 0.60 -5.11
C GLN A 284 -13.93 1.77 -5.30
N HIS A 285 -14.27 2.48 -4.22
CA HIS A 285 -15.16 3.65 -4.31
C HIS A 285 -14.48 4.82 -5.03
N ILE A 286 -13.18 5.06 -4.78
CA ILE A 286 -12.43 6.09 -5.50
C ILE A 286 -12.37 5.77 -7.00
N ASP A 287 -12.07 4.52 -7.37
CA ASP A 287 -12.02 4.07 -8.77
C ASP A 287 -13.40 4.24 -9.46
N ALA A 288 -14.48 3.90 -8.77
CA ALA A 288 -15.84 4.07 -9.30
C ALA A 288 -16.20 5.54 -9.54
N MET A 289 -15.64 6.48 -8.76
CA MET A 289 -15.82 7.91 -8.98
C MET A 289 -14.99 8.45 -10.15
N GLN A 290 -13.86 7.83 -10.46
CA GLN A 290 -13.03 8.19 -11.61
C GLN A 290 -13.63 7.75 -12.94
N LEU A 291 -14.39 6.64 -12.96
CA LEU A 291 -14.98 6.05 -14.16
C LEU A 291 -16.31 6.69 -14.59
N LYS A 292 -16.94 7.47 -13.70
CA LYS A 292 -18.15 8.24 -13.96
C LYS A 292 -17.81 9.68 -14.38
#